data_df045b5355ba2a992eb0ccc7d8fe9763
#
_entry.id   df045b5355ba2a992eb0ccc7d8fe9763
#
_cell.length_a   1.000
_cell.length_b   1.000
_cell.length_c   1.000
_cell.angle_alpha   90.00
_cell.angle_beta   90.00
_cell.angle_gamma   90.00
#
_symmetry.space_group_name_H-M   'P 1'
#
loop_
_entity.id
_entity.type
_entity.pdbx_description
1 polymer ?
#
loop_
_entity_poly.entity_id
_entity_poly.type
_entity_poly.pdbx_seq_one_letter_code
_entity_poly.pdbx_strand_id
1 'polypeptide(L)'
;MSIETINKRIKKEICYNTIMELSDEKLLCEYKECNSVKNEMKKLGDILDKYLDIQTKEKIIQEYILQLIPAGTKGVIRGNKFNSIVKKHIIELLLDTDRFEICFEKKCNNHFTTEIPDWYILEKSTNKIIIGMNQLDLWNGGQQLNRGSKYIENNQHNKDNSKLLCVVCNDIQFKSNKNKAYKLFEIGFKNNTLCYLKNLHNIIISYFN
;
A
#
# COMPACT_ATOMS: atom_id res chain seq x y z
N MET A 1 -15.80 -17.40 23.50
CA MET A 1 -15.64 -16.35 22.45
C MET A 1 -15.74 -17.04 21.11
N SER A 2 -16.63 -16.64 20.22
CA SER A 2 -16.80 -17.33 18.93
C SER A 2 -15.60 -17.05 18.00
N ILE A 3 -15.30 -17.99 17.10
CA ILE A 3 -14.23 -17.84 16.08
C ILE A 3 -14.44 -16.56 15.25
N GLU A 4 -15.69 -16.20 15.00
CA GLU A 4 -16.06 -14.96 14.31
C GLU A 4 -15.67 -13.70 15.09
N THR A 5 -15.81 -13.72 16.42
CA THR A 5 -15.41 -12.61 17.30
C THR A 5 -13.89 -12.46 17.33
N ILE A 6 -13.16 -13.60 17.38
CA ILE A 6 -11.70 -13.62 17.32
C ILE A 6 -11.22 -13.06 15.97
N ASN A 7 -11.79 -13.52 14.86
CA ASN A 7 -11.43 -13.03 13.52
C ASN A 7 -11.71 -11.54 13.34
N LYS A 8 -12.83 -11.02 13.87
CA LYS A 8 -13.12 -9.57 13.85
C LYS A 8 -12.10 -8.77 14.67
N ARG A 9 -11.67 -9.30 15.82
CA ARG A 9 -10.68 -8.65 16.68
C ARG A 9 -9.30 -8.62 16.00
N ILE A 10 -8.83 -9.73 15.45
CA ILE A 10 -7.58 -9.83 14.70
C ILE A 10 -7.59 -8.88 13.49
N LYS A 11 -8.65 -8.87 12.70
CA LYS A 11 -8.79 -7.96 11.54
C LYS A 11 -8.74 -6.48 11.94
N LYS A 12 -9.35 -6.11 13.05
CA LYS A 12 -9.31 -4.74 13.58
C LYS A 12 -7.91 -4.37 14.05
N GLU A 13 -7.21 -5.29 14.70
CA GLU A 13 -5.85 -5.11 15.20
C GLU A 13 -4.84 -4.94 14.07
N ILE A 14 -4.92 -5.76 13.01
CA ILE A 14 -4.09 -5.63 11.81
C ILE A 14 -4.23 -4.23 11.19
N CYS A 15 -5.46 -3.74 11.00
CA CYS A 15 -5.69 -2.40 10.46
C CYS A 15 -5.11 -1.30 11.35
N TYR A 16 -5.31 -1.39 12.65
CA TYR A 16 -4.81 -0.40 13.61
C TYR A 16 -3.27 -0.37 13.60
N ASN A 17 -2.62 -1.53 13.71
CA ASN A 17 -1.16 -1.63 13.70
C ASN A 17 -0.57 -1.11 12.40
N THR A 18 -1.17 -1.42 11.25
CA THR A 18 -0.72 -0.91 9.95
C THR A 18 -0.80 0.62 9.88
N ILE A 19 -1.90 1.22 10.37
CA ILE A 19 -2.05 2.68 10.41
C ILE A 19 -0.96 3.30 11.27
N MET A 20 -0.70 2.72 12.45
CA MET A 20 0.34 3.21 13.36
C MET A 20 1.73 3.10 12.76
N GLU A 21 2.06 2.02 12.05
CA GLU A 21 3.34 1.86 11.35
C GLU A 21 3.55 2.87 10.21
N LEU A 22 2.45 3.41 9.66
CA LEU A 22 2.46 4.40 8.57
C LEU A 22 2.31 5.84 9.09
N SER A 23 2.30 6.05 10.40
CA SER A 23 2.21 7.40 10.97
C SER A 23 3.48 8.22 10.75
N ASP A 24 3.33 9.54 10.68
CA ASP A 24 4.47 10.45 10.47
C ASP A 24 5.51 10.32 11.59
N GLU A 25 5.09 10.09 12.84
CA GLU A 25 5.98 9.92 13.99
C GLU A 25 6.85 8.66 13.84
N LYS A 26 6.26 7.56 13.37
CA LYS A 26 7.01 6.31 13.17
C LYS A 26 7.97 6.38 11.98
N LEU A 27 7.60 7.12 10.95
CA LEU A 27 8.40 7.26 9.73
C LEU A 27 9.37 8.45 9.77
N LEU A 28 9.40 9.21 10.86
CA LEU A 28 10.21 10.42 10.99
C LEU A 28 11.71 10.17 10.72
N CYS A 29 12.25 9.07 11.24
CA CYS A 29 13.66 8.73 11.00
C CYS A 29 13.92 8.45 9.50
N GLU A 30 13.03 7.72 8.84
CA GLU A 30 13.13 7.42 7.40
C GLU A 30 13.01 8.69 6.56
N TYR A 31 12.14 9.62 6.95
CA TYR A 31 12.01 10.92 6.29
C TYR A 31 13.30 11.74 6.39
N LYS A 32 13.94 11.79 7.56
CA LYS A 32 15.18 12.54 7.80
C LYS A 32 16.34 12.06 6.92
N GLU A 33 16.36 10.79 6.53
CA GLU A 33 17.39 10.24 5.67
C GLU A 33 17.23 10.62 4.18
N CYS A 34 16.07 11.11 3.78
CA CYS A 34 15.83 11.51 2.38
C CYS A 34 16.60 12.79 2.03
N ASN A 35 17.27 12.76 0.87
CA ASN A 35 18.04 13.91 0.38
C ASN A 35 17.19 15.18 0.22
N SER A 36 15.93 15.04 -0.21
CA SER A 36 14.99 16.17 -0.33
C SER A 36 14.76 16.84 1.02
N VAL A 37 14.59 16.06 2.08
CA VAL A 37 14.37 16.57 3.44
C VAL A 37 15.65 17.18 4.00
N LYS A 38 16.81 16.54 3.83
CA LYS A 38 18.13 17.06 4.22
C LYS A 38 18.39 18.42 3.57
N ASN A 39 18.05 18.57 2.30
CA ASN A 39 18.21 19.84 1.59
C ASN A 39 17.28 20.94 2.12
N GLU A 40 16.02 20.63 2.44
CA GLU A 40 15.12 21.62 3.03
C GLU A 40 15.54 22.02 4.45
N MET A 41 15.98 21.05 5.26
CA MET A 41 16.55 21.33 6.59
C MET A 41 17.77 22.24 6.51
N LYS A 42 18.67 21.99 5.54
CA LYS A 42 19.87 22.81 5.31
C LYS A 42 19.47 24.23 4.92
N LYS A 43 18.58 24.40 3.93
CA LYS A 43 18.12 25.72 3.49
C LYS A 43 17.53 26.52 4.65
N LEU A 44 16.68 25.90 5.47
CA LEU A 44 16.12 26.54 6.65
C LEU A 44 17.22 26.91 7.65
N GLY A 45 18.17 25.99 7.90
CA GLY A 45 19.32 26.23 8.75
C GLY A 45 20.15 27.44 8.29
N ASP A 46 20.49 27.52 7.01
CA ASP A 46 21.27 28.62 6.42
C ASP A 46 20.55 30.00 6.57
N ILE A 47 19.22 30.00 6.57
CA ILE A 47 18.42 31.22 6.83
C ILE A 47 18.49 31.59 8.31
N LEU A 48 18.26 30.61 9.20
CA LEU A 48 18.19 30.84 10.64
C LEU A 48 19.56 31.22 11.25
N ASP A 49 20.66 30.74 10.67
CA ASP A 49 22.04 31.09 11.07
C ASP A 49 22.32 32.60 11.09
N LYS A 50 21.54 33.36 10.32
CA LYS A 50 21.71 34.84 10.27
C LYS A 50 21.09 35.57 11.45
N TYR A 51 20.20 34.90 12.20
CA TYR A 51 19.34 35.54 13.20
C TYR A 51 19.36 34.86 14.58
N LEU A 52 19.77 33.60 14.65
CA LEU A 52 19.61 32.76 15.83
C LEU A 52 20.92 32.04 16.21
N ASP A 53 21.09 31.77 17.49
CA ASP A 53 22.11 30.86 17.96
C ASP A 53 21.82 29.41 17.55
N ILE A 54 22.86 28.56 17.64
CA ILE A 54 22.79 27.17 17.18
C ILE A 54 21.69 26.36 17.89
N GLN A 55 21.57 26.52 19.21
CA GLN A 55 20.61 25.73 20.02
C GLN A 55 19.17 26.07 19.68
N THR A 56 18.88 27.37 19.55
CA THR A 56 17.54 27.85 19.17
C THR A 56 17.19 27.42 17.75
N LYS A 57 18.13 27.49 16.80
CA LYS A 57 17.97 27.00 15.44
C LYS A 57 17.63 25.51 15.38
N GLU A 58 18.41 24.67 16.07
CA GLU A 58 18.18 23.23 16.08
C GLU A 58 16.82 22.87 16.68
N LYS A 59 16.41 23.55 17.74
CA LYS A 59 15.10 23.37 18.34
C LYS A 59 13.98 23.68 17.36
N ILE A 60 14.04 24.81 16.66
CA ILE A 60 13.05 25.20 15.65
C ILE A 60 12.98 24.15 14.52
N ILE A 61 14.13 23.73 13.99
CA ILE A 61 14.18 22.72 12.94
C ILE A 61 13.51 21.41 13.40
N GLN A 62 13.75 20.97 14.62
CA GLN A 62 13.14 19.75 15.15
C GLN A 62 11.62 19.88 15.35
N GLU A 63 11.14 21.02 15.83
CA GLU A 63 9.71 21.27 16.03
C GLU A 63 8.93 21.32 14.72
N TYR A 64 9.54 21.86 13.66
CA TYR A 64 8.87 22.04 12.37
C TYR A 64 9.23 20.98 11.31
N ILE A 65 10.04 19.98 11.67
CA ILE A 65 10.57 19.01 10.70
C ILE A 65 9.48 18.31 9.88
N LEU A 66 8.35 17.94 10.48
CA LEU A 66 7.25 17.28 9.79
C LEU A 66 6.61 18.16 8.69
N GLN A 67 6.72 19.49 8.86
CA GLN A 67 6.20 20.47 7.88
C GLN A 67 7.19 20.67 6.72
N LEU A 68 8.48 20.42 6.94
CA LEU A 68 9.52 20.54 5.92
C LEU A 68 9.55 19.34 4.95
N ILE A 69 8.86 18.23 5.29
CA ILE A 69 8.86 17.03 4.48
C ILE A 69 7.92 17.22 3.29
N PRO A 70 8.42 17.19 2.05
CA PRO A 70 7.56 17.31 0.87
C PRO A 70 6.52 16.20 0.83
N ALA A 71 5.28 16.53 0.43
CA ALA A 71 4.18 15.57 0.36
C ALA A 71 4.51 14.35 -0.55
N GLY A 72 5.24 14.57 -1.65
CA GLY A 72 5.71 13.49 -2.51
C GLY A 72 6.66 12.53 -1.80
N THR A 73 7.57 13.04 -0.97
CA THR A 73 8.49 12.21 -0.17
C THR A 73 7.71 11.36 0.84
N LYS A 74 6.75 11.95 1.54
CA LYS A 74 5.86 11.20 2.45
C LYS A 74 5.12 10.10 1.72
N GLY A 75 4.57 10.39 0.53
CA GLY A 75 3.84 9.41 -0.28
C GLY A 75 4.70 8.22 -0.69
N VAL A 76 5.93 8.46 -1.15
CA VAL A 76 6.85 7.39 -1.56
C VAL A 76 7.23 6.50 -0.38
N ILE A 77 7.64 7.09 0.74
CA ILE A 77 8.08 6.32 1.91
C ILE A 77 6.92 5.50 2.49
N ARG A 78 5.74 6.10 2.64
CA ARG A 78 4.54 5.37 3.08
C ARG A 78 4.16 4.25 2.14
N GLY A 79 4.23 4.48 0.83
CA GLY A 79 3.96 3.46 -0.18
C GLY A 79 4.91 2.27 -0.08
N ASN A 80 6.22 2.52 0.03
CA ASN A 80 7.23 1.48 0.20
C ASN A 80 7.03 0.70 1.51
N LYS A 81 6.69 1.39 2.60
CA LYS A 81 6.37 0.74 3.88
C LYS A 81 5.14 -0.15 3.75
N PHE A 82 4.09 0.33 3.09
CA PHE A 82 2.89 -0.48 2.85
C PHE A 82 3.20 -1.72 2.00
N ASN A 83 4.00 -1.61 0.95
CA ASN A 83 4.46 -2.76 0.17
C ASN A 83 5.18 -3.79 1.05
N SER A 84 6.04 -3.34 1.96
CA SER A 84 6.73 -4.23 2.90
C SER A 84 5.77 -4.94 3.85
N ILE A 85 4.71 -4.26 4.31
CA ILE A 85 3.67 -4.85 5.16
C ILE A 85 2.88 -5.93 4.39
N VAL A 86 2.44 -5.61 3.16
CA VAL A 86 1.73 -6.60 2.31
C VAL A 86 2.61 -7.82 2.03
N LYS A 87 3.88 -7.60 1.69
CA LYS A 87 4.86 -8.68 1.49
C LYS A 87 4.96 -9.59 2.71
N LYS A 88 5.08 -9.02 3.91
CA LYS A 88 5.11 -9.76 5.17
C LYS A 88 3.84 -10.60 5.33
N HIS A 89 2.66 -10.04 5.11
CA HIS A 89 1.39 -10.76 5.18
C HIS A 89 1.30 -11.93 4.19
N ILE A 90 1.82 -11.78 2.98
CA ILE A 90 1.85 -12.87 1.99
C ILE A 90 2.82 -13.97 2.42
N ILE A 91 4.00 -13.63 2.94
CA ILE A 91 4.98 -14.61 3.43
C ILE A 91 4.42 -15.37 4.64
N GLU A 92 3.70 -14.70 5.53
CA GLU A 92 3.07 -15.31 6.73
C GLU A 92 1.96 -16.31 6.39
N LEU A 93 1.46 -16.34 5.16
CA LEU A 93 0.56 -17.42 4.69
C LEU A 93 1.21 -18.79 4.66
N LEU A 94 2.54 -18.88 4.71
CA LEU A 94 3.32 -20.13 4.68
C LEU A 94 2.84 -21.08 3.58
N LEU A 95 2.58 -20.54 2.38
CA LEU A 95 2.16 -21.33 1.24
C LEU A 95 3.26 -22.33 0.86
N ASP A 96 2.83 -23.55 0.55
CA ASP A 96 3.73 -24.63 0.10
C ASP A 96 4.49 -24.17 -1.17
N THR A 97 5.81 -24.09 -1.07
CA THR A 97 6.70 -23.67 -2.16
C THR A 97 6.80 -24.69 -3.29
N ASP A 98 6.48 -25.96 -3.05
CA ASP A 98 6.43 -26.98 -4.12
C ASP A 98 5.19 -26.77 -4.99
N ARG A 99 4.09 -26.36 -4.39
CA ARG A 99 2.83 -26.04 -5.08
C ARG A 99 2.80 -24.63 -5.65
N PHE A 100 3.35 -23.64 -4.96
CA PHE A 100 3.24 -22.23 -5.31
C PHE A 100 4.58 -21.59 -5.65
N GLU A 101 4.56 -20.68 -6.61
CA GLU A 101 5.61 -19.70 -6.85
C GLU A 101 5.13 -18.34 -6.38
N ILE A 102 5.88 -17.71 -5.46
CA ILE A 102 5.57 -16.39 -4.91
C ILE A 102 6.66 -15.42 -5.36
N CYS A 103 6.30 -14.38 -6.05
CA CYS A 103 7.22 -13.36 -6.54
C CYS A 103 6.80 -11.96 -6.12
N PHE A 104 7.78 -11.11 -5.84
CA PHE A 104 7.61 -9.71 -5.51
C PHE A 104 8.41 -8.86 -6.50
N GLU A 105 7.80 -7.77 -7.00
CA GLU A 105 8.43 -6.80 -7.89
C GLU A 105 9.13 -7.43 -9.10
N LYS A 106 8.54 -8.49 -9.65
CA LYS A 106 9.05 -9.19 -10.81
C LYS A 106 8.06 -9.14 -11.97
N LYS A 107 8.59 -9.09 -13.20
CA LYS A 107 7.78 -9.18 -14.41
C LYS A 107 7.00 -10.48 -14.42
N CYS A 108 5.71 -10.39 -14.72
CA CYS A 108 4.83 -11.53 -14.86
C CYS A 108 4.37 -11.64 -16.31
N ASN A 109 4.60 -12.80 -16.95
CA ASN A 109 4.24 -13.03 -18.35
C ASN A 109 2.71 -13.10 -18.56
N ASN A 110 1.96 -13.41 -17.51
CA ASN A 110 0.48 -13.46 -17.54
C ASN A 110 -0.15 -12.09 -17.24
N HIS A 111 0.68 -11.07 -16.95
CA HIS A 111 0.19 -9.73 -16.70
C HIS A 111 -0.19 -9.04 -18.02
N PHE A 112 -1.38 -8.48 -18.08
CA PHE A 112 -1.92 -7.86 -19.31
C PHE A 112 -1.35 -6.46 -19.59
N THR A 113 -0.57 -5.89 -18.64
CA THR A 113 0.07 -4.58 -18.80
C THR A 113 1.60 -4.72 -18.87
N THR A 114 2.26 -3.67 -19.35
CA THR A 114 3.72 -3.57 -19.32
C THR A 114 4.27 -3.24 -17.93
N GLU A 115 3.41 -2.97 -16.95
CA GLU A 115 3.80 -2.65 -15.58
C GLU A 115 4.26 -3.91 -14.84
N ILE A 116 5.26 -3.76 -13.98
CA ILE A 116 5.69 -4.81 -13.06
C ILE A 116 4.71 -4.81 -11.90
N PRO A 117 4.04 -5.94 -11.59
CA PRO A 117 3.16 -6.03 -10.43
C PRO A 117 3.97 -5.97 -9.14
N ASP A 118 3.36 -5.52 -8.04
CA ASP A 118 4.01 -5.51 -6.73
C ASP A 118 4.26 -6.93 -6.23
N TRP A 119 3.38 -7.87 -6.60
CA TRP A 119 3.53 -9.30 -6.30
C TRP A 119 2.67 -10.17 -7.20
N TYR A 120 3.01 -11.46 -7.29
CA TYR A 120 2.11 -12.49 -7.80
C TYR A 120 2.30 -13.81 -7.08
N ILE A 121 1.26 -14.64 -7.09
CA ILE A 121 1.26 -16.02 -6.59
C ILE A 121 0.74 -16.90 -7.72
N LEU A 122 1.55 -17.84 -8.16
CA LEU A 122 1.24 -18.80 -9.22
C LEU A 122 1.17 -20.22 -8.63
N GLU A 123 0.06 -20.92 -8.83
CA GLU A 123 -0.06 -22.35 -8.57
C GLU A 123 0.50 -23.12 -9.78
N LYS A 124 1.59 -23.87 -9.56
CA LYS A 124 2.36 -24.51 -10.62
C LYS A 124 1.59 -25.60 -11.40
N SER A 125 0.73 -26.34 -10.70
CA SER A 125 -0.01 -27.46 -11.29
C SER A 125 -1.17 -27.03 -12.18
N THR A 126 -1.87 -25.94 -11.83
CA THR A 126 -3.08 -25.47 -12.53
C THR A 126 -2.83 -24.25 -13.40
N ASN A 127 -1.68 -23.60 -13.25
CA ASN A 127 -1.40 -22.27 -13.78
C ASN A 127 -2.38 -21.18 -13.32
N LYS A 128 -3.11 -21.40 -12.22
CA LYS A 128 -3.90 -20.33 -11.59
C LYS A 128 -2.95 -19.28 -11.00
N ILE A 129 -3.24 -18.02 -11.24
CA ILE A 129 -2.40 -16.92 -10.78
C ILE A 129 -3.20 -15.76 -10.20
N ILE A 130 -2.76 -15.25 -9.05
CA ILE A 130 -3.18 -13.93 -8.55
C ILE A 130 -2.05 -12.95 -8.80
N ILE A 131 -2.38 -11.82 -9.41
CA ILE A 131 -1.44 -10.72 -9.69
C ILE A 131 -1.89 -9.51 -8.88
N GLY A 132 -1.04 -9.03 -7.99
CA GLY A 132 -1.37 -8.00 -7.01
C GLY A 132 -0.69 -6.67 -7.25
N MET A 133 -1.45 -5.62 -6.99
CA MET A 133 -0.97 -4.25 -6.88
C MET A 133 -1.34 -3.71 -5.50
N ASN A 134 -0.38 -3.08 -4.84
CA ASN A 134 -0.60 -2.44 -3.56
C ASN A 134 -0.81 -0.95 -3.76
N GLN A 135 -1.83 -0.42 -3.14
CA GLN A 135 -2.08 1.00 -3.15
C GLN A 135 -2.52 1.43 -1.76
N LEU A 136 -1.73 2.30 -1.12
CA LEU A 136 -2.02 2.74 0.24
C LEU A 136 -3.43 3.33 0.32
N ASP A 137 -3.74 4.19 -0.64
CA ASP A 137 -5.03 4.88 -0.75
C ASP A 137 -5.42 5.05 -2.22
N LEU A 138 -6.70 4.89 -2.54
CA LEU A 138 -7.26 5.24 -3.84
C LEU A 138 -7.88 6.62 -3.76
N TRP A 139 -7.14 7.64 -4.18
CA TRP A 139 -7.56 9.04 -4.04
C TRP A 139 -8.17 9.65 -5.30
N ASN A 140 -8.70 10.85 -5.13
CA ASN A 140 -9.32 11.68 -6.14
C ASN A 140 -8.31 12.24 -7.13
N GLY A 141 -7.90 11.48 -8.11
CA GLY A 141 -7.17 11.96 -9.27
C GLY A 141 -5.69 11.58 -9.31
N GLY A 142 -5.08 11.89 -10.46
CA GLY A 142 -3.69 11.61 -10.73
C GLY A 142 -3.38 10.16 -11.10
N GLN A 143 -2.09 9.84 -11.17
CA GLN A 143 -1.60 8.52 -11.60
C GLN A 143 -2.07 7.37 -10.70
N GLN A 144 -2.30 7.62 -9.42
CA GLN A 144 -2.75 6.59 -8.46
C GLN A 144 -4.14 6.06 -8.80
N LEU A 145 -5.09 6.94 -9.13
CA LEU A 145 -6.41 6.51 -9.55
C LEU A 145 -6.35 5.72 -10.87
N ASN A 146 -5.50 6.15 -11.81
CA ASN A 146 -5.32 5.47 -13.09
C ASN A 146 -4.69 4.08 -12.94
N ARG A 147 -3.72 3.90 -12.03
CA ARG A 147 -3.17 2.57 -11.72
C ARG A 147 -4.23 1.67 -11.09
N GLY A 148 -4.97 2.19 -10.11
CA GLY A 148 -6.04 1.45 -9.45
C GLY A 148 -7.13 1.00 -10.42
N SER A 149 -7.58 1.88 -11.34
CA SER A 149 -8.63 1.54 -12.30
C SER A 149 -8.22 0.40 -13.23
N LYS A 150 -6.95 0.32 -13.65
CA LYS A 150 -6.45 -0.79 -14.49
C LYS A 150 -6.66 -2.16 -13.83
N TYR A 151 -6.48 -2.28 -12.52
CA TYR A 151 -6.66 -3.54 -11.80
C TYR A 151 -8.13 -3.80 -11.44
N ILE A 152 -8.87 -2.75 -11.14
CA ILE A 152 -10.23 -2.85 -10.61
C ILE A 152 -11.27 -2.99 -11.72
N GLU A 153 -11.16 -2.21 -12.78
CA GLU A 153 -12.14 -2.19 -13.89
C GLU A 153 -11.91 -3.30 -14.90
N ASN A 154 -10.72 -3.88 -14.94
CA ASN A 154 -10.28 -4.74 -16.04
C ASN A 154 -10.68 -6.22 -15.88
N ASN A 155 -11.94 -6.47 -15.53
CA ASN A 155 -12.50 -7.83 -15.46
C ASN A 155 -12.46 -8.56 -16.79
N GLN A 156 -12.44 -7.83 -17.92
CA GLN A 156 -12.48 -8.43 -19.27
C GLN A 156 -11.16 -9.11 -19.66
N HIS A 157 -10.07 -8.85 -18.91
CA HIS A 157 -8.74 -9.44 -19.15
C HIS A 157 -8.38 -10.52 -18.14
N ASN A 158 -9.24 -10.83 -17.18
CA ASN A 158 -9.08 -12.01 -16.36
C ASN A 158 -9.30 -13.24 -17.25
N LYS A 159 -8.20 -13.80 -17.75
CA LYS A 159 -8.24 -15.14 -18.33
C LYS A 159 -8.70 -16.11 -17.25
N ASP A 160 -9.35 -17.21 -17.62
CA ASP A 160 -10.00 -18.15 -16.70
C ASP A 160 -9.14 -18.57 -15.47
N ASN A 161 -7.81 -18.52 -15.61
CA ASN A 161 -6.86 -18.87 -14.57
C ASN A 161 -6.14 -17.68 -13.95
N SER A 162 -6.51 -16.42 -14.23
CA SER A 162 -5.84 -15.25 -13.68
C SER A 162 -6.79 -14.33 -12.96
N LYS A 163 -6.33 -13.79 -11.82
CA LYS A 163 -7.05 -12.82 -11.00
C LYS A 163 -6.17 -11.60 -10.78
N LEU A 164 -6.70 -10.43 -11.10
CA LEU A 164 -6.09 -9.17 -10.71
C LEU A 164 -6.65 -8.73 -9.37
N LEU A 165 -5.78 -8.24 -8.49
CA LEU A 165 -6.16 -7.81 -7.15
C LEU A 165 -5.45 -6.53 -6.76
N CYS A 166 -6.21 -5.48 -6.47
CA CYS A 166 -5.72 -4.27 -5.83
C CYS A 166 -5.89 -4.38 -4.31
N VAL A 167 -4.80 -4.21 -3.56
CA VAL A 167 -4.81 -4.24 -2.09
C VAL A 167 -4.71 -2.83 -1.56
N VAL A 168 -5.66 -2.44 -0.70
CA VAL A 168 -5.65 -1.14 -0.02
C VAL A 168 -5.55 -1.31 1.49
N CYS A 169 -5.00 -0.28 2.17
CA CYS A 169 -4.68 -0.37 3.61
C CYS A 169 -5.92 -0.49 4.48
N ASN A 170 -6.86 0.42 4.36
CA ASN A 170 -7.95 0.65 5.33
C ASN A 170 -9.32 0.72 4.71
N ASP A 171 -10.34 0.59 5.57
CA ASP A 171 -11.71 0.96 5.25
C ASP A 171 -11.78 2.47 5.01
N ILE A 172 -11.91 2.87 3.77
CA ILE A 172 -12.00 4.27 3.38
C ILE A 172 -13.46 4.69 3.44
N GLN A 173 -13.71 5.75 4.21
CA GLN A 173 -15.03 6.38 4.24
C GLN A 173 -15.08 7.52 3.23
N PHE A 174 -16.00 7.46 2.30
CA PHE A 174 -16.23 8.52 1.33
C PHE A 174 -17.34 9.44 1.83
N LYS A 175 -17.07 10.75 1.79
CA LYS A 175 -18.08 11.77 2.14
C LYS A 175 -19.18 11.91 1.08
N SER A 176 -18.94 11.41 -0.14
CA SER A 176 -19.87 11.50 -1.25
C SER A 176 -19.73 10.33 -2.20
N ASN A 177 -20.83 9.65 -2.50
CA ASN A 177 -20.90 8.57 -3.48
C ASN A 177 -20.79 9.03 -4.96
N LYS A 178 -20.71 10.35 -5.22
CA LYS A 178 -20.43 10.90 -6.55
C LYS A 178 -18.95 10.92 -6.92
N ASN A 179 -18.08 10.65 -5.96
CA ASN A 179 -16.65 10.65 -6.14
C ASN A 179 -16.20 9.47 -7.03
N LYS A 180 -15.28 9.71 -7.98
CA LYS A 180 -14.70 8.66 -8.83
C LYS A 180 -14.10 7.52 -8.03
N ALA A 181 -13.39 7.83 -6.94
CA ALA A 181 -12.81 6.82 -6.08
C ALA A 181 -13.88 5.91 -5.44
N TYR A 182 -15.00 6.47 -4.99
CA TYR A 182 -16.12 5.68 -4.47
C TYR A 182 -16.64 4.67 -5.51
N LYS A 183 -16.93 5.14 -6.73
CA LYS A 183 -17.40 4.27 -7.82
C LYS A 183 -16.41 3.16 -8.14
N LEU A 184 -15.12 3.50 -8.16
CA LEU A 184 -14.06 2.53 -8.40
C LEU A 184 -14.02 1.46 -7.30
N PHE A 185 -14.19 1.85 -6.04
CA PHE A 185 -14.29 0.91 -4.92
C PHE A 185 -15.50 -0.01 -5.04
N GLU A 186 -16.68 0.52 -5.36
CA GLU A 186 -17.88 -0.30 -5.58
C GLU A 186 -17.64 -1.36 -6.68
N ILE A 187 -17.08 -0.95 -7.80
CA ILE A 187 -16.74 -1.85 -8.91
C ILE A 187 -15.73 -2.92 -8.43
N GLY A 188 -14.67 -2.51 -7.76
CA GLY A 188 -13.62 -3.41 -7.28
C GLY A 188 -14.12 -4.45 -6.31
N PHE A 189 -14.96 -4.07 -5.35
CA PHE A 189 -15.57 -5.01 -4.41
C PHE A 189 -16.59 -5.92 -5.09
N LYS A 190 -17.45 -5.39 -5.97
CA LYS A 190 -18.41 -6.17 -6.75
C LYS A 190 -17.73 -7.23 -7.61
N ASN A 191 -16.60 -6.88 -8.22
CA ASN A 191 -15.85 -7.74 -9.13
C ASN A 191 -14.79 -8.60 -8.41
N ASN A 192 -14.63 -8.45 -7.10
CA ASN A 192 -13.56 -9.09 -6.32
C ASN A 192 -12.14 -8.79 -6.84
N THR A 193 -11.94 -7.60 -7.44
CA THR A 193 -10.65 -7.10 -7.92
C THR A 193 -10.01 -6.08 -6.97
N LEU A 194 -10.68 -5.77 -5.87
CA LEU A 194 -10.21 -4.91 -4.78
C LEU A 194 -10.41 -5.60 -3.45
N CYS A 195 -9.44 -5.47 -2.55
CA CYS A 195 -9.61 -5.87 -1.16
C CYS A 195 -8.90 -4.94 -0.19
N TYR A 196 -9.39 -4.92 1.04
CA TYR A 196 -8.62 -4.38 2.16
C TYR A 196 -7.53 -5.37 2.61
N LEU A 197 -6.40 -4.86 3.09
CA LEU A 197 -5.30 -5.68 3.63
C LEU A 197 -5.80 -6.74 4.62
N LYS A 198 -6.73 -6.39 5.51
CA LYS A 198 -7.34 -7.31 6.49
C LYS A 198 -8.04 -8.53 5.88
N ASN A 199 -8.39 -8.48 4.59
CA ASN A 199 -9.10 -9.56 3.89
C ASN A 199 -8.18 -10.33 2.93
N LEU A 200 -6.93 -9.89 2.74
CA LEU A 200 -6.01 -10.43 1.74
C LEU A 200 -5.83 -11.94 1.87
N HIS A 201 -5.58 -12.44 3.08
CA HIS A 201 -5.40 -13.88 3.35
C HIS A 201 -6.60 -14.71 2.89
N ASN A 202 -7.80 -14.30 3.26
CA ASN A 202 -9.02 -15.03 2.90
C ASN A 202 -9.23 -15.09 1.38
N ILE A 203 -8.90 -13.99 0.67
CA ILE A 203 -9.06 -13.93 -0.79
C ILE A 203 -8.05 -14.85 -1.47
N ILE A 204 -6.79 -14.85 -1.04
CA ILE A 204 -5.75 -15.72 -1.60
C ILE A 204 -6.15 -17.19 -1.38
N ILE A 205 -6.47 -17.57 -0.15
CA ILE A 205 -6.85 -18.96 0.18
C ILE A 205 -8.08 -19.40 -0.61
N SER A 206 -9.13 -18.56 -0.68
CA SER A 206 -10.36 -18.93 -1.37
C SER A 206 -10.22 -19.03 -2.89
N TYR A 207 -9.22 -18.39 -3.47
CA TYR A 207 -8.98 -18.45 -4.91
C TYR A 207 -8.28 -19.75 -5.35
N PHE A 208 -7.42 -20.28 -4.50
CA PHE A 208 -6.64 -21.49 -4.83
C PHE A 208 -7.29 -22.80 -4.29
N ASN A 209 -8.33 -22.70 -3.48
CA ASN A 209 -9.17 -23.81 -3.08
C ASN A 209 -10.33 -23.99 -4.06
#